data_05bea13135e8dc390d835f7e79513b88
#
_entry.id   05bea13135e8dc390d835f7e79513b88
#
_cell.length_a   1.000
_cell.length_b   1.000
_cell.length_c   1.000
_cell.angle_alpha   90.00
_cell.angle_beta   90.00
_cell.angle_gamma   90.00
#
_symmetry.space_group_name_H-M   'P 1'
#
loop_
_entity.id
_entity.type
_entity.pdbx_description
1 polymer ?
#
loop_
_entity_poly.entity_id
_entity_poly.type
_entity_poly.pdbx_seq_one_letter_code
_entity_poly.pdbx_strand_id
1 'polypeptide(L)'
;MNTHYPLSGWSNKGGTATRACSCQTWKQHWINFADQRWPAQCSVLNCTEPPTLGAHVHHPDVRGEQIVPMCPRCNMQSGKFSLKPAVCLVSANQAETCA
;
A
#
# COMPACT_ATOMS: atom_id res chain seq x y z
N MET A 1 1.18 20.55 0.61
CA MET A 1 2.27 20.12 1.45
C MET A 1 2.71 18.71 1.13
N ASN A 2 3.96 18.56 0.87
CA ASN A 2 4.48 17.24 0.52
C ASN A 2 4.86 16.45 1.74
N THR A 3 4.35 15.26 1.82
CA THR A 3 4.79 14.33 2.84
C THR A 3 5.85 13.43 2.22
N HIS A 4 7.00 13.42 2.82
CA HIS A 4 8.11 12.62 2.33
C HIS A 4 8.16 11.32 3.10
N TYR A 5 7.83 10.24 2.41
CA TYR A 5 7.95 8.91 2.99
C TYR A 5 9.29 8.32 2.60
N PRO A 6 9.92 7.54 3.48
CA PRO A 6 11.14 6.84 3.11
C PRO A 6 10.86 5.88 1.96
N LEU A 7 11.85 5.68 1.09
CA LEU A 7 11.70 4.75 -0.03
C LEU A 7 12.04 3.31 0.38
N SER A 8 12.97 3.12 1.31
CA SER A 8 13.41 1.80 1.73
C SER A 8 12.94 1.48 3.15
N GLY A 9 13.03 0.21 3.51
CA GLY A 9 12.71 -0.22 4.87
C GLY A 9 11.25 -0.57 5.11
N TRP A 10 10.48 -0.72 4.05
CA TRP A 10 9.07 -1.11 4.14
C TRP A 10 8.95 -2.62 4.30
N SER A 11 7.91 -3.07 4.97
CA SER A 11 7.59 -4.50 5.10
C SER A 11 6.10 -4.72 4.95
N ASN A 12 5.74 -5.92 4.51
CA ASN A 12 4.34 -6.33 4.45
C ASN A 12 3.81 -6.55 5.86
N LYS A 13 2.58 -6.13 6.09
CA LYS A 13 1.87 -6.39 7.33
C LYS A 13 0.95 -7.57 7.12
N GLY A 14 1.25 -8.69 7.74
CA GLY A 14 0.43 -9.88 7.62
C GLY A 14 -0.84 -9.81 8.45
N GLY A 15 -1.76 -10.74 8.20
CA GLY A 15 -2.97 -10.88 8.99
C GLY A 15 -4.00 -9.80 8.78
N THR A 16 -3.95 -9.08 7.66
CA THR A 16 -4.84 -7.96 7.41
C THR A 16 -6.06 -8.29 6.55
N ALA A 17 -6.12 -9.51 6.02
CA ALA A 17 -7.19 -9.89 5.10
C ALA A 17 -8.58 -9.80 5.72
N THR A 18 -8.68 -9.94 7.05
CA THR A 18 -9.95 -9.89 7.75
C THR A 18 -10.35 -8.48 8.19
N ARG A 19 -9.51 -7.48 7.92
CA ARG A 19 -9.78 -6.11 8.34
C ARG A 19 -10.26 -5.28 7.16
N ALA A 20 -11.32 -5.74 6.51
CA ALA A 20 -11.88 -5.04 5.36
C ALA A 20 -12.53 -3.73 5.80
N CYS A 21 -12.36 -2.69 5.01
CA CYS A 21 -13.09 -1.43 5.23
C CYS A 21 -14.42 -1.47 4.48
N SER A 22 -15.24 -0.44 4.67
CA SER A 22 -16.52 -0.34 3.98
C SER A 22 -16.39 -0.21 2.47
N CYS A 23 -15.19 -0.01 1.97
CA CYS A 23 -14.90 0.05 0.54
C CYS A 23 -14.85 -1.35 -0.11
N GLN A 24 -15.06 -2.42 0.65
CA GLN A 24 -15.10 -3.81 0.25
C GLN A 24 -13.72 -4.46 0.13
N THR A 25 -12.79 -3.86 -0.60
CA THR A 25 -11.42 -4.38 -0.72
C THR A 25 -10.43 -3.26 -0.49
N TRP A 26 -9.22 -3.63 -0.11
CA TRP A 26 -8.18 -2.63 0.08
C TRP A 26 -7.73 -1.99 -1.24
N LYS A 27 -7.88 -2.72 -2.35
CA LYS A 27 -7.67 -2.13 -3.67
C LYS A 27 -8.69 -1.01 -3.92
N GLN A 28 -9.96 -1.27 -3.64
CA GLN A 28 -11.00 -0.26 -3.82
C GLN A 28 -10.80 0.91 -2.85
N HIS A 29 -10.36 0.62 -1.63
CA HIS A 29 -10.01 1.65 -0.67
C HIS A 29 -8.94 2.60 -1.23
N TRP A 30 -7.88 2.03 -1.81
CA TRP A 30 -6.83 2.84 -2.42
C TRP A 30 -7.40 3.68 -3.57
N ILE A 31 -8.20 3.08 -4.44
CA ILE A 31 -8.78 3.77 -5.59
C ILE A 31 -9.63 4.95 -5.13
N ASN A 32 -10.40 4.77 -4.06
CA ASN A 32 -11.29 5.81 -3.56
C ASN A 32 -10.55 7.00 -2.96
N PHE A 33 -9.39 6.77 -2.37
CA PHE A 33 -8.73 7.80 -1.57
C PHE A 33 -7.39 8.28 -2.11
N ALA A 34 -6.82 7.62 -3.12
CA ALA A 34 -5.54 8.04 -3.67
C ALA A 34 -5.64 9.20 -4.65
N ASP A 35 -6.82 9.46 -5.18
CA ASP A 35 -7.04 10.50 -6.17
C ASP A 35 -6.16 10.31 -7.41
N GLN A 36 -5.91 9.05 -7.76
CA GLN A 36 -5.10 8.65 -8.90
C GLN A 36 -5.65 7.37 -9.48
N ARG A 37 -5.28 7.10 -10.74
CA ARG A 37 -5.61 5.83 -11.36
C ARG A 37 -4.80 4.71 -10.72
N TRP A 38 -5.39 3.52 -10.71
CA TRP A 38 -4.68 2.31 -10.34
C TRP A 38 -3.51 2.11 -11.31
N PRO A 39 -2.28 1.96 -10.80
CA PRO A 39 -1.12 1.93 -11.66
C PRO A 39 -0.98 0.63 -12.45
N ALA A 40 -0.19 0.69 -13.50
CA ALA A 40 0.08 -0.48 -14.35
C ALA A 40 1.13 -1.41 -13.76
N GLN A 41 1.93 -0.93 -12.82
CA GLN A 41 3.03 -1.71 -12.24
C GLN A 41 2.99 -1.68 -10.72
N CYS A 42 3.45 -2.79 -10.12
CA CYS A 42 3.58 -2.94 -8.68
C CYS A 42 4.41 -1.81 -8.07
N SER A 43 4.08 -1.44 -6.83
CA SER A 43 4.73 -0.34 -6.13
C SER A 43 6.16 -0.64 -5.67
N VAL A 44 6.55 -1.91 -5.63
CA VAL A 44 7.89 -2.30 -5.18
C VAL A 44 8.92 -1.92 -6.23
N LEU A 45 10.00 -1.31 -5.77
CA LEU A 45 11.09 -0.87 -6.64
C LEU A 45 11.59 -2.04 -7.49
N ASN A 46 11.78 -1.79 -8.77
CA ASN A 46 12.24 -2.75 -9.77
C ASN A 46 11.24 -3.85 -10.13
N CYS A 47 10.02 -3.81 -9.61
CA CYS A 47 8.98 -4.75 -9.98
C CYS A 47 8.13 -4.17 -11.11
N THR A 48 7.95 -4.94 -12.19
CA THR A 48 7.14 -4.50 -13.34
C THR A 48 5.86 -5.30 -13.49
N GLU A 49 5.57 -6.21 -12.55
CA GLU A 49 4.35 -7.01 -12.59
C GLU A 49 3.12 -6.14 -12.34
N PRO A 50 1.98 -6.48 -12.94
CA PRO A 50 0.77 -5.71 -12.67
C PRO A 50 0.31 -5.91 -11.22
N PRO A 51 -0.03 -4.83 -10.52
CA PRO A 51 -0.54 -4.95 -9.17
C PRO A 51 -2.02 -5.36 -9.19
N THR A 52 -2.39 -6.32 -8.36
CA THR A 52 -3.76 -6.83 -8.34
C THR A 52 -4.44 -6.62 -6.99
N LEU A 53 -3.72 -6.13 -5.98
CA LEU A 53 -4.31 -5.95 -4.67
C LEU A 53 -3.75 -4.71 -3.98
N GLY A 54 -4.52 -4.21 -3.02
CA GLY A 54 -4.06 -3.18 -2.11
C GLY A 54 -3.42 -3.85 -0.91
N ALA A 55 -2.12 -3.64 -0.75
CA ALA A 55 -1.34 -4.32 0.28
C ALA A 55 -1.06 -3.39 1.45
N HIS A 56 -1.17 -3.93 2.66
CA HIS A 56 -0.77 -3.21 3.87
C HIS A 56 0.75 -3.27 4.00
N VAL A 57 1.36 -2.12 4.11
CA VAL A 57 2.79 -2.02 4.35
C VAL A 57 3.04 -1.12 5.55
N HIS A 58 4.15 -1.32 6.24
CA HIS A 58 4.50 -0.47 7.37
C HIS A 58 5.99 -0.18 7.38
N HIS A 59 6.34 0.89 8.08
CA HIS A 59 7.71 1.35 8.21
C HIS A 59 7.88 1.92 9.62
N PRO A 60 9.00 1.66 10.30
CA PRO A 60 9.17 2.12 11.68
C PRO A 60 9.12 3.64 11.84
N ASP A 61 9.45 4.39 10.80
CA ASP A 61 9.44 5.85 10.85
C ASP A 61 8.15 6.47 10.30
N VAL A 62 7.17 5.64 9.91
CA VAL A 62 5.90 6.12 9.37
C VAL A 62 4.78 5.67 10.29
N ARG A 63 3.95 6.62 10.71
CA ARG A 63 2.86 6.33 11.62
C ARG A 63 1.74 5.60 10.89
N GLY A 64 1.31 4.47 11.45
CA GLY A 64 0.21 3.70 10.91
C GLY A 64 0.61 2.87 9.69
N GLU A 65 -0.33 2.05 9.26
CA GLU A 65 -0.16 1.22 8.08
C GLU A 65 -0.63 1.98 6.85
N GLN A 66 0.00 1.70 5.73
CA GLN A 66 -0.35 2.34 4.47
C GLN A 66 -0.75 1.29 3.45
N ILE A 67 -1.61 1.67 2.51
CA ILE A 67 -2.03 0.78 1.43
C ILE A 67 -1.34 1.23 0.15
N VAL A 68 -0.74 0.27 -0.54
CA VAL A 68 -0.13 0.52 -1.85
C VAL A 68 -0.53 -0.57 -2.83
N PRO A 69 -0.59 -0.25 -4.14
CA PRO A 69 -0.83 -1.27 -5.17
C PRO A 69 0.34 -2.25 -5.24
N MET A 70 0.05 -3.55 -5.17
CA MET A 70 1.12 -4.55 -5.12
C MET A 70 0.70 -5.82 -5.83
N CYS A 71 1.67 -6.47 -6.48
CA CYS A 71 1.43 -7.77 -7.08
C CYS A 71 1.46 -8.85 -6.00
N PRO A 72 0.83 -10.02 -6.26
CA PRO A 72 0.77 -11.08 -5.23
C PRO A 72 2.13 -11.54 -4.77
N ARG A 73 3.10 -11.64 -5.68
CA ARG A 73 4.43 -12.13 -5.32
C ARG A 73 5.11 -11.20 -4.33
N CYS A 74 5.07 -9.89 -4.59
CA CYS A 74 5.68 -8.94 -3.67
C CYS A 74 4.94 -8.88 -2.34
N ASN A 75 3.62 -9.06 -2.36
CA ASN A 75 2.82 -9.06 -1.14
C ASN A 75 3.12 -10.26 -0.25
N MET A 76 3.71 -11.31 -0.79
CA MET A 76 4.03 -12.51 -0.02
C MET A 76 5.45 -12.52 0.53
N GLN A 77 6.28 -11.55 0.17
CA GLN A 77 7.66 -11.55 0.64
C GLN A 77 7.74 -11.18 2.12
N SER A 78 8.68 -11.76 2.82
CA SER A 78 8.82 -11.58 4.27
C SER A 78 9.90 -10.58 4.67
N GLY A 79 10.74 -10.16 3.73
CA GLY A 79 11.83 -9.21 4.00
C GLY A 79 11.39 -7.78 3.79
N LYS A 80 12.32 -6.88 4.00
CA LYS A 80 12.10 -5.45 3.73
C LYS A 80 12.34 -5.16 2.26
N PHE A 81 11.66 -4.13 1.78
CA PHE A 81 11.75 -3.73 0.38
C PHE A 81 11.68 -2.21 0.25
N SER A 82 11.98 -1.74 -0.94
CA SER A 82 11.85 -0.32 -1.26
C SER A 82 10.64 -0.10 -2.15
N LEU A 83 10.06 1.07 -2.05
CA LEU A 83 8.95 1.49 -2.91
C LEU A 83 9.47 2.45 -3.98
N LYS A 84 8.76 2.52 -5.11
CA LYS A 84 9.08 3.48 -6.16
C LYS A 84 8.77 4.90 -5.69
N PRO A 85 9.53 5.90 -6.17
CA PRO A 85 9.34 7.28 -5.69
C PRO A 85 7.96 7.87 -5.96
N ALA A 86 7.28 7.42 -7.00
CA ALA A 86 5.99 7.99 -7.40
C ALA A 86 4.79 7.30 -6.76
N VAL A 87 5.00 6.36 -5.84
CA VAL A 87 3.91 5.61 -5.22
C VAL A 87 3.09 6.53 -4.31
N CYS A 88 1.78 6.49 -4.48
CA CYS A 88 0.86 7.15 -3.57
C CYS A 88 0.48 6.18 -2.46
N LEU A 89 0.72 6.57 -1.22
CA LEU A 89 0.37 5.77 -0.05
C LEU A 89 -0.94 6.29 0.53
N VAL A 90 -1.87 5.37 0.78
CA VAL A 90 -3.16 5.70 1.37
C VAL A 90 -3.23 5.10 2.76
N SER A 91 -3.61 5.89 3.75
CA SER A 91 -3.74 5.41 5.12
C SER A 91 -4.71 4.25 5.21
N ALA A 92 -4.35 3.23 5.99
CA ALA A 92 -5.24 2.12 6.29
C ALA A 92 -6.16 2.41 7.48
N ASN A 93 -6.12 3.61 8.02
CA ASN A 93 -6.93 3.99 9.16
C ASN A 93 -8.39 4.16 8.73
N GLN A 94 -9.23 3.20 9.09
CA GLN A 94 -10.64 3.20 8.70
C GLN A 94 -11.41 4.39 9.27
N ALA A 95 -11.04 4.88 10.44
CA ALA A 95 -11.70 6.03 11.03
C ALA A 95 -11.46 7.30 10.22
N GLU A 96 -10.34 7.38 9.53
CA GLU A 96 -10.02 8.54 8.69
C GLU A 96 -10.53 8.42 7.27
N THR A 97 -10.69 7.21 6.77
CA THR A 97 -10.98 6.97 5.35
C THR A 97 -12.28 6.24 5.10
N CYS A 98 -12.52 5.13 5.80
CA CYS A 98 -13.67 4.25 5.55
C CYS A 98 -14.66 4.26 6.71
N ALA A 99 -14.75 5.34 7.39
CA ALA A 99 -15.58 5.47 8.59
C ALA A 99 -16.98 4.92 8.42
#